data_868a3774d1f2c34ea94c19f35f68670b
#
_entry.id   868a3774d1f2c34ea94c19f35f68670b
#
_cell.length_a   1.000
_cell.length_b   1.000
_cell.length_c   1.000
_cell.angle_alpha   90.00
_cell.angle_beta   90.00
_cell.angle_gamma   90.00
#
_symmetry.space_group_name_H-M   'P 1'
#
loop_
_entity.id
_entity.type
_entity.pdbx_description
1 polymer ?
#
loop_
_entity_poly.entity_id
_entity_poly.type
_entity_poly.pdbx_seq_one_letter_code
_entity_poly.pdbx_strand_id
1 'polypeptide(L)'
;MSGKAKRPIGRPSKFSQDLAEKICEQIAHGKSLRAICAEDDMPSTSTVCKWLNENQDFSEQYARARDRQADYFFEEIIEISDSVEAESASVAKARLQIDARKWAASKLAPKKYGDKSELDVKSSDGSMTPTVRLDAEEYRKIAEDVLRKI
;
A
#
# COMPACT_ATOMS: atom_id res chain seq x y z
N MET A 1 24.61 -22.55 37.82
CA MET A 1 24.46 -23.36 36.59
C MET A 1 23.37 -22.72 35.75
N SER A 2 23.78 -21.94 34.75
CA SER A 2 22.85 -21.16 33.91
C SER A 2 22.33 -22.07 32.78
N GLY A 3 21.09 -22.53 32.89
CA GLY A 3 20.43 -23.30 31.85
C GLY A 3 20.18 -22.43 30.64
N LYS A 4 20.98 -22.58 29.56
CA LYS A 4 20.66 -22.05 28.28
C LYS A 4 19.35 -22.67 27.80
N ALA A 5 18.27 -21.85 27.74
CA ALA A 5 17.04 -22.22 27.07
C ALA A 5 17.38 -22.65 25.65
N LYS A 6 17.06 -23.91 25.28
CA LYS A 6 17.20 -24.41 23.90
C LYS A 6 16.32 -23.55 23.01
N ARG A 7 16.95 -22.80 22.10
CA ARG A 7 16.24 -22.12 21.01
C ARG A 7 15.50 -23.18 20.20
N PRO A 8 14.22 -22.98 19.87
CA PRO A 8 13.50 -23.91 19.00
C PRO A 8 14.23 -23.98 17.65
N ILE A 9 14.59 -25.18 17.25
CA ILE A 9 15.26 -25.45 15.97
C ILE A 9 14.20 -25.36 14.89
N GLY A 10 14.19 -24.30 14.09
CA GLY A 10 13.35 -24.13 12.93
C GLY A 10 12.55 -22.83 12.89
N ARG A 11 12.28 -22.35 11.69
CA ARG A 11 11.42 -21.16 11.50
C ARG A 11 10.00 -21.42 11.97
N PRO A 12 9.32 -20.42 12.58
CA PRO A 12 7.94 -20.56 13.00
C PRO A 12 7.03 -20.94 11.83
N SER A 13 6.33 -22.07 11.96
CA SER A 13 5.38 -22.55 10.93
C SER A 13 3.92 -22.42 11.39
N LYS A 14 3.68 -22.16 12.69
CA LYS A 14 2.35 -21.93 13.25
C LYS A 14 2.07 -20.44 13.36
N PHE A 15 0.85 -20.04 12.95
CA PHE A 15 0.38 -18.69 13.13
C PHE A 15 0.34 -18.33 14.63
N SER A 16 0.79 -17.13 14.95
CA SER A 16 0.66 -16.51 16.26
C SER A 16 0.37 -15.03 16.07
N GLN A 17 -0.50 -14.48 16.89
CA GLN A 17 -0.87 -13.07 16.83
C GLN A 17 0.35 -12.17 17.07
N ASP A 18 1.23 -12.54 18.02
CA ASP A 18 2.45 -11.78 18.30
C ASP A 18 3.39 -11.68 17.08
N LEU A 19 3.50 -12.77 16.32
CA LEU A 19 4.28 -12.76 15.06
C LEU A 19 3.62 -11.91 13.99
N ALA A 20 2.30 -11.95 13.88
CA ALA A 20 1.54 -11.13 12.94
C ALA A 20 1.72 -9.65 13.26
N GLU A 21 1.59 -9.24 14.52
CA GLU A 21 1.79 -7.87 14.97
C GLU A 21 3.23 -7.41 14.73
N LYS A 22 4.22 -8.23 15.09
CA LYS A 22 5.64 -7.92 14.85
C LYS A 22 5.96 -7.73 13.35
N ILE A 23 5.37 -8.56 12.48
CA ILE A 23 5.52 -8.40 11.02
C ILE A 23 4.90 -7.08 10.57
N CYS A 24 3.66 -6.78 10.99
CA CYS A 24 2.96 -5.56 10.62
C CYS A 24 3.70 -4.30 11.13
N GLU A 25 4.23 -4.33 12.34
CA GLU A 25 5.02 -3.24 12.89
C GLU A 25 6.28 -2.97 12.07
N GLN A 26 7.04 -4.00 11.75
CA GLN A 26 8.26 -3.84 10.93
C GLN A 26 7.97 -3.38 9.50
N ILE A 27 6.85 -3.83 8.92
CA ILE A 27 6.36 -3.33 7.62
C ILE A 27 6.05 -1.83 7.71
N ALA A 28 5.30 -1.41 8.73
CA ALA A 28 4.94 -0.01 8.94
C ALA A 28 6.18 0.89 9.11
N HIS A 29 7.28 0.36 9.62
CA HIS A 29 8.58 1.05 9.74
C HIS A 29 9.49 0.88 8.50
N GLY A 30 8.94 0.64 7.33
CA GLY A 30 9.66 0.68 6.06
C GLY A 30 10.37 -0.61 5.65
N LYS A 31 10.44 -1.65 6.51
CA LYS A 31 11.10 -2.91 6.13
C LYS A 31 10.30 -3.67 5.07
N SER A 32 11.01 -4.29 4.14
CA SER A 32 10.39 -5.21 3.19
C SER A 32 10.05 -6.55 3.86
N LEU A 33 8.95 -7.19 3.44
CA LEU A 33 8.59 -8.52 3.94
C LEU A 33 9.75 -9.52 3.81
N ARG A 34 10.52 -9.42 2.72
CA ARG A 34 11.68 -10.30 2.48
C ARG A 34 12.78 -10.08 3.53
N ALA A 35 13.05 -8.84 3.92
CA ALA A 35 14.03 -8.53 4.95
C ALA A 35 13.57 -9.02 6.32
N ILE A 36 12.29 -8.86 6.65
CA ILE A 36 11.70 -9.35 7.89
C ILE A 36 11.81 -10.88 7.98
N CYS A 37 11.43 -11.58 6.93
CA CYS A 37 11.50 -13.04 6.86
C CYS A 37 12.94 -13.60 6.80
N ALA A 38 13.95 -12.74 6.64
CA ALA A 38 15.36 -13.14 6.73
C ALA A 38 15.88 -13.20 8.17
N GLU A 39 15.17 -12.63 9.13
CA GLU A 39 15.52 -12.67 10.56
C GLU A 39 15.33 -14.09 11.14
N ASP A 40 16.18 -14.48 12.10
CA ASP A 40 16.27 -15.87 12.61
C ASP A 40 14.96 -16.42 13.20
N ASP A 41 14.18 -15.58 13.87
CA ASP A 41 12.94 -15.97 14.57
C ASP A 41 11.67 -15.67 13.77
N MET A 42 11.81 -15.39 12.46
CA MET A 42 10.70 -15.04 11.58
C MET A 42 10.29 -16.17 10.64
N PRO A 43 8.99 -16.27 10.32
CA PRO A 43 8.48 -17.24 9.35
C PRO A 43 9.03 -16.96 7.94
N SER A 44 8.97 -17.97 7.09
CA SER A 44 9.31 -17.77 5.67
C SER A 44 8.27 -16.90 4.96
N THR A 45 8.66 -16.23 3.89
CA THR A 45 7.75 -15.41 3.06
C THR A 45 6.52 -16.21 2.60
N SER A 46 6.73 -17.48 2.18
CA SER A 46 5.65 -18.38 1.78
C SER A 46 4.67 -18.68 2.92
N THR A 47 5.19 -18.82 4.17
CA THR A 47 4.37 -19.02 5.35
C THR A 47 3.53 -17.79 5.65
N VAL A 48 4.09 -16.59 5.56
CA VAL A 48 3.35 -15.34 5.74
C VAL A 48 2.27 -15.18 4.68
N CYS A 49 2.57 -15.45 3.41
CA CYS A 49 1.57 -15.40 2.33
C CYS A 49 0.42 -16.39 2.57
N LYS A 50 0.72 -17.60 3.06
CA LYS A 50 -0.31 -18.57 3.45
C LYS A 50 -1.20 -18.03 4.58
N TRP A 51 -0.62 -17.47 5.62
CA TRP A 51 -1.36 -16.87 6.74
C TRP A 51 -2.26 -15.69 6.31
N LEU A 52 -1.79 -14.85 5.39
CA LEU A 52 -2.59 -13.77 4.81
C LEU A 52 -3.84 -14.27 4.09
N ASN A 53 -3.76 -15.45 3.45
CA ASN A 53 -4.90 -16.06 2.78
C ASN A 53 -5.86 -16.80 3.74
N GLU A 54 -5.33 -17.32 4.85
CA GLU A 54 -6.09 -18.12 5.81
C GLU A 54 -6.68 -17.30 6.97
N ASN A 55 -6.14 -16.09 7.21
CA ASN A 55 -6.53 -15.25 8.34
C ASN A 55 -6.88 -13.83 7.88
N GLN A 56 -8.16 -13.51 7.86
CA GLN A 56 -8.66 -12.23 7.41
C GLN A 56 -8.20 -11.08 8.30
N ASP A 57 -8.21 -11.25 9.63
CA ASP A 57 -7.79 -10.20 10.57
C ASP A 57 -6.32 -9.81 10.34
N PHE A 58 -5.46 -10.81 10.10
CA PHE A 58 -4.07 -10.55 9.76
C PHE A 58 -3.92 -9.87 8.39
N SER A 59 -4.72 -10.26 7.40
CA SER A 59 -4.73 -9.62 6.08
C SER A 59 -5.10 -8.14 6.18
N GLU A 60 -6.10 -7.79 6.99
CA GLU A 60 -6.51 -6.41 7.22
C GLU A 60 -5.45 -5.61 8.00
N GLN A 61 -4.84 -6.20 9.01
CA GLN A 61 -3.72 -5.58 9.74
C GLN A 61 -2.53 -5.32 8.81
N TYR A 62 -2.21 -6.29 7.96
CA TYR A 62 -1.14 -6.18 6.99
C TYR A 62 -1.40 -5.08 5.95
N ALA A 63 -2.64 -4.95 5.45
CA ALA A 63 -3.02 -3.87 4.54
C ALA A 63 -2.84 -2.50 5.20
N ARG A 64 -3.31 -2.32 6.45
CA ARG A 64 -3.08 -1.09 7.23
C ARG A 64 -1.59 -0.80 7.47
N ALA A 65 -0.79 -1.84 7.68
CA ALA A 65 0.66 -1.69 7.83
C ALA A 65 1.32 -1.20 6.53
N ARG A 66 0.84 -1.66 5.38
CA ARG A 66 1.29 -1.19 4.06
C ARG A 66 0.92 0.26 3.80
N ASP A 67 -0.25 0.70 4.20
CA ASP A 67 -0.64 2.12 4.09
C ASP A 67 0.28 3.00 4.96
N ARG A 68 0.57 2.58 6.20
CA ARG A 68 1.53 3.28 7.07
C ARG A 68 2.97 3.26 6.52
N GLN A 69 3.35 2.20 5.84
CA GLN A 69 4.66 2.13 5.17
C GLN A 69 4.82 3.22 4.11
N ALA A 70 3.74 3.56 3.38
CA ALA A 70 3.77 4.66 2.43
C ALA A 70 4.03 6.00 3.11
N ASP A 71 3.40 6.24 4.27
CA ASP A 71 3.62 7.43 5.08
C ASP A 71 5.06 7.49 5.61
N TYR A 72 5.57 6.36 6.09
CA TYR A 72 6.97 6.24 6.52
C TYR A 72 7.96 6.61 5.40
N PHE A 73 7.75 6.11 4.19
CA PHE A 73 8.61 6.46 3.05
C PHE A 73 8.53 7.94 2.69
N PHE A 74 7.37 8.56 2.85
CA PHE A 74 7.21 10.00 2.62
C PHE A 74 8.04 10.82 3.62
N GLU A 75 7.98 10.48 4.91
CA GLU A 75 8.80 11.15 5.95
C GLU A 75 10.31 10.94 5.71
N GLU A 76 10.73 9.72 5.34
CA GLU A 76 12.14 9.45 5.00
C GLU A 76 12.65 10.29 3.81
N ILE A 77 11.79 10.65 2.85
CA ILE A 77 12.19 11.53 1.73
C ILE A 77 12.64 12.89 2.26
N ILE A 78 11.93 13.43 3.23
CA ILE A 78 12.25 14.71 3.86
C ILE A 78 13.58 14.59 4.63
N GLU A 79 13.70 13.57 5.47
CA GLU A 79 14.92 13.32 6.25
C GLU A 79 16.18 13.18 5.36
N ILE A 80 16.06 12.42 4.25
CA ILE A 80 17.16 12.22 3.30
C ILE A 80 17.53 13.54 2.63
N SER A 81 16.52 14.35 2.22
CA SER A 81 16.77 15.63 1.55
C SER A 81 17.45 16.66 2.46
N ASP A 82 17.06 16.67 3.76
CA ASP A 82 17.57 17.62 4.73
C ASP A 82 18.97 17.24 5.26
N SER A 83 19.31 15.94 5.23
CA SER A 83 20.58 15.40 5.76
C SER A 83 21.67 15.23 4.70
N VAL A 84 21.37 15.44 3.41
CA VAL A 84 22.34 15.22 2.34
C VAL A 84 23.49 16.23 2.39
N GLU A 85 24.73 15.73 2.37
CA GLU A 85 25.93 16.56 2.27
C GLU A 85 26.11 17.08 0.83
N ALA A 86 26.70 18.29 0.69
CA ALA A 86 26.92 18.96 -0.60
C ALA A 86 28.04 18.30 -1.44
N GLU A 87 28.15 16.98 -1.41
CA GLU A 87 29.07 16.18 -2.19
C GLU A 87 28.34 15.48 -3.35
N SER A 88 28.90 15.48 -4.53
CA SER A 88 28.30 14.94 -5.74
C SER A 88 27.82 13.49 -5.60
N ALA A 89 28.62 12.62 -4.97
CA ALA A 89 28.28 11.22 -4.74
C ALA A 89 27.12 11.05 -3.74
N SER A 90 27.13 11.84 -2.65
CA SER A 90 26.08 11.86 -1.64
C SER A 90 24.76 12.35 -2.21
N VAL A 91 24.79 13.42 -3.00
CA VAL A 91 23.62 13.96 -3.71
C VAL A 91 23.04 12.94 -4.71
N ALA A 92 23.89 12.25 -5.49
CA ALA A 92 23.43 11.23 -6.44
C ALA A 92 22.78 10.04 -5.72
N LYS A 93 23.34 9.58 -4.60
CA LYS A 93 22.78 8.51 -3.76
C LYS A 93 21.44 8.93 -3.17
N ALA A 94 21.36 10.12 -2.57
CA ALA A 94 20.13 10.66 -1.99
C ALA A 94 19.01 10.74 -3.03
N ARG A 95 19.31 11.24 -4.23
CA ARG A 95 18.35 11.30 -5.32
C ARG A 95 17.78 9.92 -5.68
N LEU A 96 18.64 8.91 -5.82
CA LEU A 96 18.20 7.54 -6.09
C LEU A 96 17.30 7.00 -4.97
N GLN A 97 17.65 7.28 -3.70
CA GLN A 97 16.87 6.86 -2.54
C GLN A 97 15.49 7.54 -2.51
N ILE A 98 15.42 8.84 -2.78
CA ILE A 98 14.20 9.63 -2.85
C ILE A 98 13.30 9.12 -3.98
N ASP A 99 13.84 8.93 -5.18
CA ASP A 99 13.07 8.45 -6.35
C ASP A 99 12.49 7.05 -6.09
N ALA A 100 13.26 6.15 -5.49
CA ALA A 100 12.79 4.81 -5.15
C ALA A 100 11.65 4.85 -4.11
N ARG A 101 11.74 5.67 -3.06
CA ARG A 101 10.71 5.83 -2.03
C ARG A 101 9.45 6.50 -2.56
N LYS A 102 9.61 7.55 -3.36
CA LYS A 102 8.50 8.23 -4.03
C LYS A 102 7.71 7.26 -4.89
N TRP A 103 8.39 6.45 -5.69
CA TRP A 103 7.75 5.41 -6.49
C TRP A 103 7.04 4.37 -5.62
N ALA A 104 7.69 3.87 -4.57
CA ALA A 104 7.11 2.88 -3.67
C ALA A 104 5.86 3.43 -2.96
N ALA A 105 5.91 4.64 -2.41
CA ALA A 105 4.78 5.29 -1.76
C ALA A 105 3.59 5.46 -2.71
N SER A 106 3.83 5.87 -3.96
CA SER A 106 2.77 6.03 -4.98
C SER A 106 2.08 4.70 -5.33
N LYS A 107 2.79 3.56 -5.24
CA LYS A 107 2.22 2.23 -5.49
C LYS A 107 1.51 1.64 -4.27
N LEU A 108 1.99 1.93 -3.07
CA LEU A 108 1.38 1.45 -1.82
C LEU A 108 0.09 2.21 -1.48
N ALA A 109 0.10 3.53 -1.65
CA ALA A 109 -1.05 4.39 -1.34
C ALA A 109 -1.36 5.34 -2.52
N PRO A 110 -1.88 4.83 -3.66
CA PRO A 110 -2.09 5.61 -4.88
C PRO A 110 -3.09 6.74 -4.71
N LYS A 111 -4.07 6.60 -3.83
CA LYS A 111 -5.04 7.67 -3.54
C LYS A 111 -4.41 8.87 -2.83
N LYS A 112 -3.33 8.65 -2.07
CA LYS A 112 -2.66 9.69 -1.27
C LYS A 112 -1.42 10.23 -1.96
N TYR A 113 -0.62 9.37 -2.57
CA TYR A 113 0.69 9.68 -3.13
C TYR A 113 0.81 9.39 -4.64
N GLY A 114 -0.25 8.92 -5.29
CA GLY A 114 -0.26 8.70 -6.74
C GLY A 114 -0.37 10.01 -7.52
N ASP A 115 0.19 10.03 -8.71
CA ASP A 115 -0.02 11.13 -9.65
C ASP A 115 -1.50 11.19 -10.03
N LYS A 116 -2.13 12.35 -9.85
CA LYS A 116 -3.50 12.59 -10.34
C LYS A 116 -3.43 12.71 -11.86
N SER A 117 -3.68 11.62 -12.57
CA SER A 117 -3.99 11.71 -14.00
C SER A 117 -5.48 12.00 -14.14
N GLU A 118 -5.87 13.26 -14.33
CA GLU A 118 -7.18 13.56 -14.85
C GLU A 118 -7.18 13.11 -16.32
N LEU A 119 -7.79 11.96 -16.58
CA LEU A 119 -8.10 11.54 -17.93
C LEU A 119 -9.29 12.40 -18.40
N ASP A 120 -9.00 13.53 -19.04
CA ASP A 120 -10.01 14.30 -19.76
C ASP A 120 -10.33 13.53 -21.06
N VAL A 121 -11.25 12.54 -20.93
CA VAL A 121 -11.71 11.75 -22.07
C VAL A 121 -12.65 12.63 -22.88
N LYS A 122 -12.09 13.46 -23.77
CA LYS A 122 -12.82 14.16 -24.80
C LYS A 122 -12.93 13.27 -26.03
N SER A 123 -14.13 12.80 -26.29
CA SER A 123 -14.44 12.23 -27.59
C SER A 123 -14.45 13.35 -28.63
N SER A 124 -13.65 13.22 -29.71
CA SER A 124 -13.59 14.22 -30.80
C SER A 124 -14.90 14.31 -31.57
N ASP A 125 -15.78 13.31 -31.48
CA ASP A 125 -17.10 13.23 -32.11
C ASP A 125 -18.26 13.59 -31.18
N GLY A 126 -17.98 13.97 -29.91
CA GLY A 126 -19.00 14.31 -28.91
C GLY A 126 -19.83 13.15 -28.38
N SER A 127 -19.57 11.92 -28.81
CA SER A 127 -20.39 10.73 -28.45
C SER A 127 -20.34 10.34 -27.00
N MET A 128 -19.28 10.73 -26.28
CA MET A 128 -19.08 10.44 -24.83
C MET A 128 -19.40 11.63 -23.92
N THR A 129 -19.83 12.75 -24.45
CA THR A 129 -20.31 13.87 -23.63
C THR A 129 -21.78 13.59 -23.28
N PRO A 130 -22.17 13.43 -22.00
CA PRO A 130 -23.58 13.37 -21.68
C PRO A 130 -24.20 14.72 -22.04
N THR A 131 -24.89 14.76 -23.19
CA THR A 131 -25.48 15.96 -23.78
C THR A 131 -26.65 16.52 -23.00
N VAL A 132 -27.15 15.77 -22.01
CA VAL A 132 -28.29 16.19 -21.18
C VAL A 132 -28.04 15.74 -19.73
N ARG A 133 -27.84 16.67 -18.82
CA ARG A 133 -28.09 16.42 -17.39
C ARG A 133 -29.60 16.60 -17.20
N LEU A 134 -30.33 15.51 -17.26
CA LEU A 134 -31.74 15.48 -16.90
C LEU A 134 -31.86 15.79 -15.40
N ASP A 135 -32.70 16.74 -15.04
CA ASP A 135 -33.06 16.94 -13.65
C ASP A 135 -34.02 15.86 -13.13
N ALA A 136 -34.29 15.85 -11.83
CA ALA A 136 -35.12 14.82 -11.21
C ALA A 136 -36.57 14.80 -11.74
N GLU A 137 -37.07 15.95 -12.23
CA GLU A 137 -38.42 16.06 -12.79
C GLU A 137 -38.46 15.53 -14.23
N GLU A 138 -37.45 15.78 -14.99
CA GLU A 138 -37.29 15.25 -16.37
C GLU A 138 -37.18 13.71 -16.34
N TYR A 139 -36.41 13.15 -15.40
CA TYR A 139 -36.36 11.70 -15.20
C TYR A 139 -37.73 11.11 -14.85
N ARG A 140 -38.52 11.76 -14.00
CA ARG A 140 -39.87 11.32 -13.66
C ARG A 140 -40.80 11.30 -14.86
N LYS A 141 -40.80 12.35 -15.66
CA LYS A 141 -41.62 12.45 -16.87
C LYS A 141 -41.31 11.34 -17.87
N ILE A 142 -40.02 11.07 -18.09
CA ILE A 142 -39.59 9.98 -18.97
C ILE A 142 -40.03 8.62 -18.43
N ALA A 143 -39.88 8.37 -17.12
CA ALA A 143 -40.30 7.12 -16.49
C ALA A 143 -41.80 6.92 -16.58
N GLU A 144 -42.61 7.95 -16.34
CA GLU A 144 -44.10 7.91 -16.48
C GLU A 144 -44.53 7.65 -17.92
N ASP A 145 -43.83 8.24 -18.89
CA ASP A 145 -44.14 8.08 -20.32
C ASP A 145 -43.80 6.66 -20.82
N VAL A 146 -42.73 6.07 -20.31
CA VAL A 146 -42.36 4.67 -20.59
C VAL A 146 -43.38 3.71 -19.98
N LEU A 147 -43.76 3.92 -18.70
CA LEU A 147 -44.75 3.06 -18.01
C LEU A 147 -46.16 3.14 -18.63
N ARG A 148 -46.51 4.24 -19.27
CA ARG A 148 -47.80 4.41 -19.95
C ARG A 148 -47.89 3.68 -21.30
N LYS A 149 -46.74 3.28 -21.87
CA LYS A 149 -46.64 2.62 -23.20
C LYS A 149 -46.50 1.10 -23.10
N ILE A 150 -46.43 0.55 -21.88
CA ILE A 150 -46.45 -0.88 -21.58
C ILE A 150 -47.85 -1.30 -21.14
#